data_341ba5ff8098e589ee29cefbde1f61ed
#
_entry.id   341ba5ff8098e589ee29cefbde1f61ed
#
_cell.length_a   1.000
_cell.length_b   1.000
_cell.length_c   1.000
_cell.angle_alpha   90.00
_cell.angle_beta   90.00
_cell.angle_gamma   90.00
#
_symmetry.space_group_name_H-M   'P 1'
#
loop_
_entity.id
_entity.type
_entity.pdbx_description
1 polymer ?
#
loop_
_entity_poly.entity_id
_entity_poly.type
_entity_poly.pdbx_seq_one_letter_code
_entity_poly.pdbx_strand_id
1 'polypeptide(L)'
;QVPGDWSTPGYGPLTGIGGPSRLPRESDSSDRELQRDPHAPTRGDGGVPPRRLDVSSIELIQAREILDSRGNPTVEVEIATSSGRSFTAAVPSGASTGAYEAVERRDGDKARYMGKGVLEACAAVNGEIAETLLGMDATEQVAIDEGLIELDGTPNKGRLGANAILGVSLAVAKAAADFTAQPLYRYVGGTSARVLPVPMMNIINGGEHADNPIDIQEFMIMPVAASNIAEAVRMGSEVFHTLKKELSSAG
;
A
#
# COMPACT_ATOMS: atom_id res chain seq x y z
N GLN A 1 -23.85 6.57 34.38
CA GLN A 1 -24.64 7.56 33.62
C GLN A 1 -23.71 8.23 32.62
N VAL A 2 -23.85 7.92 31.34
CA VAL A 2 -23.19 8.61 30.23
C VAL A 2 -24.23 9.51 29.60
N PRO A 3 -24.06 10.83 29.55
CA PRO A 3 -24.86 11.72 28.74
C PRO A 3 -24.10 12.06 27.46
N GLY A 4 -24.72 11.90 26.31
CA GLY A 4 -24.11 12.33 25.07
C GLY A 4 -24.96 11.91 23.88
N ASP A 5 -25.97 12.71 23.60
CA ASP A 5 -26.74 12.69 22.37
C ASP A 5 -25.84 13.11 21.21
N TRP A 6 -25.55 12.16 20.29
CA TRP A 6 -24.85 12.39 19.02
C TRP A 6 -25.87 12.62 17.91
N SER A 7 -26.63 13.72 17.97
CA SER A 7 -27.41 14.16 16.82
C SER A 7 -26.49 14.80 15.76
N THR A 8 -26.41 14.16 14.62
CA THR A 8 -25.75 14.67 13.42
C THR A 8 -26.37 16.01 12.97
N PRO A 9 -25.57 17.01 12.54
CA PRO A 9 -26.10 18.23 11.93
C PRO A 9 -26.83 17.88 10.62
N GLY A 10 -28.14 18.14 10.57
CA GLY A 10 -28.95 17.96 9.39
C GLY A 10 -28.50 18.88 8.27
N TYR A 11 -28.20 18.32 7.12
CA TYR A 11 -28.12 19.05 5.87
C TYR A 11 -29.52 19.35 5.39
N GLY A 12 -29.91 20.63 5.41
CA GLY A 12 -31.14 21.11 4.81
C GLY A 12 -31.14 20.93 3.28
N PRO A 13 -32.32 20.79 2.66
CA PRO A 13 -32.42 20.57 1.22
C PRO A 13 -31.97 21.79 0.44
N LEU A 14 -31.05 21.63 -0.51
CA LEU A 14 -30.70 22.62 -1.51
C LEU A 14 -31.88 22.76 -2.50
N THR A 15 -32.73 23.73 -2.29
CA THR A 15 -33.69 24.16 -3.29
C THR A 15 -33.05 25.23 -4.17
N GLY A 16 -33.04 24.99 -5.49
CA GLY A 16 -32.78 26.00 -6.48
C GLY A 16 -31.62 25.79 -7.41
N ILE A 17 -31.70 24.81 -8.31
CA ILE A 17 -30.99 24.88 -9.59
C ILE A 17 -32.03 24.66 -10.68
N GLY A 18 -32.26 25.74 -11.45
CA GLY A 18 -33.20 25.79 -12.57
C GLY A 18 -32.91 24.73 -13.62
N GLY A 19 -33.97 24.17 -14.18
CA GLY A 19 -33.91 23.14 -15.21
C GLY A 19 -33.27 23.63 -16.52
N PRO A 20 -32.74 22.69 -17.34
CA PRO A 20 -32.10 23.04 -18.59
C PRO A 20 -33.11 23.59 -19.61
N SER A 21 -32.82 24.78 -20.13
CA SER A 21 -33.51 25.39 -21.25
C SER A 21 -33.38 24.49 -22.49
N ARG A 22 -34.50 24.17 -23.10
CA ARG A 22 -34.59 23.45 -24.37
C ARG A 22 -33.89 24.25 -25.47
N LEU A 23 -32.93 23.64 -26.12
CA LEU A 23 -32.39 24.09 -27.39
C LEU A 23 -33.39 23.80 -28.51
N PRO A 24 -33.56 24.69 -29.49
CA PRO A 24 -34.45 24.49 -30.64
C PRO A 24 -33.92 23.37 -31.56
N ARG A 25 -34.80 22.55 -32.07
CA ARG A 25 -34.55 21.64 -33.19
C ARG A 25 -34.54 22.47 -34.47
N GLU A 26 -33.44 22.59 -35.13
CA GLU A 26 -33.42 22.95 -36.55
C GLU A 26 -33.19 21.67 -37.37
N SER A 27 -34.19 21.38 -38.17
CA SER A 27 -34.12 20.52 -39.33
C SER A 27 -33.64 21.35 -40.50
N ASP A 28 -32.48 21.05 -41.05
CA ASP A 28 -32.27 21.28 -42.47
C ASP A 28 -31.22 20.29 -43.01
N SER A 29 -31.72 19.51 -43.95
CA SER A 29 -30.95 18.62 -44.81
C SER A 29 -30.52 19.42 -46.03
N SER A 30 -29.28 19.77 -46.13
CA SER A 30 -28.70 20.17 -47.42
C SER A 30 -27.32 19.53 -47.57
N ASP A 31 -27.23 18.70 -48.61
CA ASP A 31 -26.04 18.07 -49.16
C ASP A 31 -24.91 19.10 -49.27
N ARG A 32 -23.87 18.95 -48.47
CA ARG A 32 -22.55 19.55 -48.73
C ARG A 32 -21.64 18.46 -49.22
N GLU A 33 -21.45 18.40 -50.50
CA GLU A 33 -20.35 17.78 -51.15
C GLU A 33 -19.02 18.25 -50.51
N LEU A 34 -18.35 17.37 -49.80
CA LEU A 34 -17.02 17.63 -49.25
C LEU A 34 -16.03 17.69 -50.40
N GLN A 35 -15.73 18.89 -50.87
CA GLN A 35 -14.56 19.16 -51.73
C GLN A 35 -13.31 18.67 -51.03
N ARG A 36 -12.69 17.61 -51.57
CA ARG A 36 -11.40 17.14 -51.11
C ARG A 36 -10.32 18.17 -51.45
N ASP A 37 -9.65 18.63 -50.40
CA ASP A 37 -8.47 19.49 -50.52
C ASP A 37 -7.35 18.70 -51.29
N PRO A 38 -6.90 19.17 -52.46
CA PRO A 38 -5.87 18.50 -53.25
C PRO A 38 -4.48 18.55 -52.57
N HIS A 39 -4.30 19.28 -51.46
CA HIS A 39 -3.05 19.35 -50.71
C HIS A 39 -3.08 18.65 -49.36
N ALA A 40 -4.10 17.83 -49.09
CA ALA A 40 -4.06 16.97 -47.91
C ALA A 40 -2.85 16.03 -48.03
N PRO A 41 -1.95 15.98 -47.01
CA PRO A 41 -0.81 15.07 -47.07
C PRO A 41 -1.33 13.63 -47.14
N THR A 42 -0.92 12.93 -48.18
CA THR A 42 -1.12 11.49 -48.35
C THR A 42 -0.62 10.80 -47.07
N ARG A 43 -1.49 9.99 -46.45
CA ARG A 43 -1.07 9.10 -45.37
C ARG A 43 0.07 8.23 -45.91
N GLY A 44 1.29 8.68 -45.68
CA GLY A 44 2.46 7.86 -45.93
C GLY A 44 2.48 6.71 -44.92
N ASP A 45 2.79 5.59 -45.47
CA ASP A 45 3.32 4.37 -44.88
C ASP A 45 2.93 4.06 -43.44
N GLY A 46 2.35 2.88 -43.26
CA GLY A 46 2.05 2.27 -41.98
C GLY A 46 3.26 2.07 -41.05
N GLY A 47 3.92 3.18 -40.72
CA GLY A 47 4.90 3.21 -39.65
C GLY A 47 4.17 2.85 -38.37
N VAL A 48 4.54 1.71 -37.79
CA VAL A 48 4.17 1.35 -36.42
C VAL A 48 4.42 2.58 -35.55
N PRO A 49 3.42 3.13 -34.84
CA PRO A 49 3.66 4.27 -33.96
C PRO A 49 4.84 3.89 -33.06
N PRO A 50 5.78 4.83 -32.80
CA PRO A 50 6.89 4.54 -31.91
C PRO A 50 6.28 3.92 -30.64
N ARG A 51 6.72 2.69 -30.29
CA ARG A 51 6.40 2.08 -29.01
C ARG A 51 6.63 3.17 -27.98
N ARG A 52 5.59 3.62 -27.28
CA ARG A 52 5.80 4.37 -26.04
C ARG A 52 6.82 3.55 -25.29
N LEU A 53 7.97 4.12 -25.01
CA LEU A 53 8.92 3.49 -24.11
C LEU A 53 8.13 3.26 -22.84
N ASP A 54 7.84 1.99 -22.57
CA ASP A 54 7.00 1.57 -21.47
C ASP A 54 7.90 1.61 -20.20
N VAL A 55 8.17 2.85 -19.77
CA VAL A 55 9.13 3.13 -18.69
C VAL A 55 8.65 2.61 -17.32
N SER A 56 7.42 2.10 -17.26
CA SER A 56 6.83 1.46 -16.09
C SER A 56 6.95 -0.07 -16.09
N SER A 57 7.45 -0.68 -17.20
CA SER A 57 7.63 -2.13 -17.28
C SER A 57 8.62 -2.64 -16.25
N ILE A 58 8.26 -3.72 -15.54
CA ILE A 58 9.10 -4.37 -14.54
C ILE A 58 10.20 -5.17 -15.25
N GLU A 59 11.47 -4.84 -15.01
CA GLU A 59 12.63 -5.51 -15.61
C GLU A 59 13.40 -6.40 -14.64
N LEU A 60 13.28 -6.13 -13.33
CA LEU A 60 13.93 -6.92 -12.28
C LEU A 60 13.00 -7.02 -11.08
N ILE A 61 12.92 -8.20 -10.52
CA ILE A 61 12.37 -8.46 -9.19
C ILE A 61 13.38 -9.30 -8.45
N GLN A 62 13.84 -8.82 -7.29
CA GLN A 62 14.80 -9.53 -6.46
C GLN A 62 14.46 -9.36 -4.99
N ALA A 63 14.53 -10.45 -4.23
CA ALA A 63 14.36 -10.44 -2.79
C ALA A 63 15.61 -10.87 -2.07
N ARG A 64 15.77 -10.34 -0.87
CA ARG A 64 16.84 -10.69 0.07
C ARG A 64 16.30 -10.76 1.49
N GLU A 65 16.95 -11.57 2.30
CA GLU A 65 16.70 -11.61 3.74
C GLU A 65 17.42 -10.44 4.40
N ILE A 66 16.68 -9.68 5.24
CA ILE A 66 17.22 -8.62 6.10
C ILE A 66 16.78 -8.86 7.54
N LEU A 67 17.26 -8.08 8.49
CA LEU A 67 16.84 -8.17 9.89
C LEU A 67 15.88 -7.03 10.24
N ASP A 68 14.82 -7.35 10.97
CA ASP A 68 13.91 -6.38 11.56
C ASP A 68 14.53 -5.71 12.81
N SER A 69 13.81 -4.75 13.43
CA SER A 69 14.28 -4.03 14.62
C SER A 69 14.48 -4.93 15.87
N ARG A 70 13.95 -6.16 15.85
CA ARG A 70 14.10 -7.16 16.90
C ARG A 70 15.18 -8.18 16.60
N GLY A 71 15.88 -8.04 15.45
CA GLY A 71 16.89 -8.98 14.98
C GLY A 71 16.34 -10.27 14.38
N ASN A 72 15.03 -10.31 14.02
CA ASN A 72 14.46 -11.45 13.31
C ASN A 72 14.56 -11.23 11.79
N PRO A 73 14.79 -12.31 11.01
CA PRO A 73 14.78 -12.22 9.56
C PRO A 73 13.42 -11.76 9.02
N THR A 74 13.46 -10.91 7.99
CA THR A 74 12.32 -10.55 7.17
C THR A 74 12.73 -10.37 5.71
N VAL A 75 11.73 -10.25 4.82
CA VAL A 75 11.94 -10.13 3.37
C VAL A 75 12.04 -8.66 2.99
N GLU A 76 13.05 -8.31 2.20
CA GLU A 76 13.08 -7.07 1.43
C GLU A 76 13.04 -7.41 -0.05
N VAL A 77 12.15 -6.76 -0.79
CA VAL A 77 12.01 -6.90 -2.24
C VAL A 77 12.48 -5.63 -2.93
N GLU A 78 13.26 -5.79 -3.97
CA GLU A 78 13.67 -4.73 -4.89
C GLU A 78 13.04 -4.98 -6.26
N ILE A 79 12.46 -3.94 -6.85
CA ILE A 79 11.93 -3.94 -8.22
C ILE A 79 12.65 -2.85 -9.00
N ALA A 80 13.19 -3.19 -10.18
CA ALA A 80 13.65 -2.20 -11.15
C ALA A 80 12.70 -2.17 -12.34
N THR A 81 12.48 -0.96 -12.85
CA THR A 81 11.66 -0.73 -14.04
C THR A 81 12.52 -0.32 -15.22
N SER A 82 11.97 -0.38 -16.43
CA SER A 82 12.60 0.05 -17.68
C SER A 82 13.01 1.53 -17.70
N SER A 83 12.57 2.31 -16.71
CA SER A 83 13.11 3.67 -16.46
C SER A 83 14.54 3.67 -15.92
N GLY A 84 15.10 2.52 -15.54
CA GLY A 84 16.39 2.38 -14.87
C GLY A 84 16.38 2.72 -13.37
N ARG A 85 15.20 2.89 -12.76
CA ARG A 85 15.04 3.19 -11.33
C ARG A 85 14.65 1.93 -10.56
N SER A 86 15.15 1.81 -9.33
CA SER A 86 14.84 0.73 -8.41
C SER A 86 14.03 1.22 -7.20
N PHE A 87 13.16 0.33 -6.71
CA PHE A 87 12.28 0.60 -5.57
C PHE A 87 12.30 -0.60 -4.63
N THR A 88 12.50 -0.35 -3.35
CA THR A 88 12.59 -1.39 -2.33
C THR A 88 11.44 -1.32 -1.33
N ALA A 89 11.00 -2.49 -0.86
CA ALA A 89 10.05 -2.62 0.22
C ALA A 89 10.48 -3.71 1.19
N ALA A 90 10.64 -3.36 2.46
CA ALA A 90 10.83 -4.33 3.54
C ALA A 90 9.47 -4.71 4.13
N VAL A 91 9.26 -6.00 4.35
CA VAL A 91 7.98 -6.52 4.85
C VAL A 91 7.95 -6.40 6.37
N PRO A 92 6.94 -5.75 6.95
CA PRO A 92 6.75 -5.76 8.40
C PRO A 92 6.32 -7.15 8.87
N SER A 93 6.90 -7.62 9.98
CA SER A 93 6.53 -8.88 10.61
C SER A 93 5.88 -8.60 11.96
N GLY A 94 4.72 -9.21 12.24
CA GLY A 94 4.01 -9.10 13.50
C GLY A 94 4.72 -9.81 14.65
N ALA A 95 4.41 -9.41 15.89
CA ALA A 95 4.87 -10.11 17.10
C ALA A 95 3.96 -11.30 17.45
N SER A 96 2.69 -11.20 17.13
CA SER A 96 1.67 -12.25 17.33
C SER A 96 0.97 -12.56 16.02
N THR A 97 0.33 -13.71 15.92
CA THR A 97 -0.43 -14.15 14.75
C THR A 97 -1.85 -14.53 15.13
N GLY A 98 -2.84 -14.08 14.34
CA GLY A 98 -4.23 -14.47 14.48
C GLY A 98 -4.57 -15.74 13.67
N ALA A 99 -5.59 -16.47 14.08
CA ALA A 99 -6.01 -17.71 13.42
C ALA A 99 -6.47 -17.50 11.96
N TYR A 100 -6.87 -16.30 11.59
CA TYR A 100 -7.38 -15.95 10.26
C TYR A 100 -6.41 -15.09 9.44
N GLU A 101 -5.20 -14.84 9.95
CA GLU A 101 -4.19 -14.11 9.21
C GLU A 101 -3.61 -14.93 8.06
N ALA A 102 -3.13 -14.23 7.04
CA ALA A 102 -2.34 -14.85 5.99
C ALA A 102 -1.00 -15.36 6.57
N VAL A 103 -0.52 -16.48 6.03
CA VAL A 103 0.66 -17.16 6.56
C VAL A 103 1.95 -16.47 6.13
N GLU A 104 2.76 -16.05 7.10
CA GLU A 104 4.13 -15.64 6.87
C GLU A 104 5.00 -16.90 6.68
N ARG A 105 5.63 -17.04 5.50
CA ARG A 105 6.47 -18.20 5.21
C ARG A 105 7.80 -18.08 5.94
N ARG A 106 8.11 -19.10 6.76
CA ARG A 106 9.34 -19.27 7.49
C ARG A 106 10.00 -20.58 7.12
N ASP A 107 11.35 -20.63 7.06
CA ASP A 107 12.10 -21.80 6.63
C ASP A 107 11.97 -22.99 7.60
N GLY A 108 11.71 -22.74 8.89
CA GLY A 108 11.55 -23.79 9.91
C GLY A 108 12.88 -24.45 10.33
N ASP A 109 13.99 -24.14 9.70
CA ASP A 109 15.32 -24.67 10.05
C ASP A 109 15.81 -24.06 11.38
N LYS A 110 15.72 -24.85 12.44
CA LYS A 110 16.12 -24.41 13.78
C LYS A 110 17.62 -24.11 13.93
N ALA A 111 18.47 -24.62 13.05
CA ALA A 111 19.89 -24.31 13.04
C ALA A 111 20.19 -22.89 12.55
N ARG A 112 19.21 -22.26 11.87
CA ARG A 112 19.32 -20.92 11.32
C ARG A 112 18.21 -20.04 11.86
N TYR A 113 18.56 -18.96 12.55
CA TYR A 113 17.62 -18.02 13.19
C TYR A 113 16.51 -18.72 13.99
N MET A 114 16.79 -19.86 14.60
CA MET A 114 15.81 -20.63 15.39
C MET A 114 14.53 -21.02 14.63
N GLY A 115 14.66 -21.20 13.31
CA GLY A 115 13.53 -21.54 12.42
C GLY A 115 12.84 -20.33 11.79
N LYS A 116 13.28 -19.10 12.10
CA LYS A 116 12.65 -17.87 11.62
C LYS A 116 13.21 -17.34 10.29
N GLY A 117 14.13 -18.05 9.63
CA GLY A 117 14.66 -17.69 8.32
C GLY A 117 13.55 -17.50 7.27
N VAL A 118 13.84 -16.74 6.21
CA VAL A 118 12.89 -16.40 5.13
C VAL A 118 13.48 -16.65 3.74
N LEU A 119 14.47 -17.52 3.63
CA LEU A 119 15.10 -17.83 2.34
C LEU A 119 14.14 -18.49 1.35
N GLU A 120 13.20 -19.32 1.84
CA GLU A 120 12.17 -19.92 0.98
C GLU A 120 11.22 -18.88 0.41
N ALA A 121 10.85 -17.86 1.20
CA ALA A 121 10.05 -16.73 0.71
C ALA A 121 10.84 -15.89 -0.31
N CYS A 122 12.12 -15.63 -0.05
CA CYS A 122 13.01 -14.97 -1.01
C CYS A 122 13.16 -15.78 -2.30
N ALA A 123 13.29 -17.10 -2.21
CA ALA A 123 13.39 -17.98 -3.38
C ALA A 123 12.10 -17.94 -4.23
N ALA A 124 10.92 -17.91 -3.60
CA ALA A 124 9.65 -17.75 -4.30
C ALA A 124 9.58 -16.42 -5.07
N VAL A 125 10.06 -15.32 -4.48
CA VAL A 125 10.13 -14.01 -5.16
C VAL A 125 11.11 -14.04 -6.32
N ASN A 126 12.31 -14.58 -6.10
CA ASN A 126 13.40 -14.61 -7.10
C ASN A 126 13.13 -15.59 -8.25
N GLY A 127 12.21 -16.53 -8.07
CA GLY A 127 11.81 -17.54 -9.04
C GLY A 127 10.44 -17.24 -9.64
N GLU A 128 9.45 -18.03 -9.25
CA GLU A 128 8.13 -18.08 -9.91
C GLU A 128 7.37 -16.75 -9.89
N ILE A 129 7.53 -15.91 -8.85
CA ILE A 129 6.91 -14.58 -8.82
C ILE A 129 7.58 -13.67 -9.85
N ALA A 130 8.92 -13.63 -9.88
CA ALA A 130 9.64 -12.83 -10.87
C ALA A 130 9.30 -13.28 -12.30
N GLU A 131 9.29 -14.59 -12.59
CA GLU A 131 8.94 -15.13 -13.91
C GLU A 131 7.52 -14.71 -14.34
N THR A 132 6.59 -14.61 -13.41
CA THR A 132 5.20 -14.24 -13.69
C THR A 132 5.04 -12.75 -13.97
N LEU A 133 5.79 -11.88 -13.29
CA LEU A 133 5.56 -10.43 -13.30
C LEU A 133 6.52 -9.66 -14.19
N LEU A 134 7.65 -10.24 -14.62
CA LEU A 134 8.58 -9.57 -15.54
C LEU A 134 7.87 -9.15 -16.83
N GLY A 135 8.06 -7.88 -17.20
CA GLY A 135 7.43 -7.27 -18.36
C GLY A 135 6.04 -6.68 -18.11
N MET A 136 5.43 -6.90 -16.95
CA MET A 136 4.17 -6.25 -16.59
C MET A 136 4.38 -4.76 -16.30
N ASP A 137 3.33 -3.98 -16.51
CA ASP A 137 3.31 -2.56 -16.15
C ASP A 137 3.13 -2.41 -14.63
N ALA A 138 4.08 -1.78 -13.95
CA ALA A 138 4.02 -1.56 -12.51
C ALA A 138 2.82 -0.69 -12.06
N THR A 139 2.17 0.03 -12.97
CA THR A 139 0.96 0.82 -12.65
C THR A 139 -0.30 -0.03 -12.54
N GLU A 140 -0.27 -1.27 -13.03
CA GLU A 140 -1.40 -2.21 -12.99
C GLU A 140 -1.46 -2.99 -11.67
N GLN A 141 -1.48 -2.27 -10.53
CA GLN A 141 -1.43 -2.84 -9.19
C GLN A 141 -2.44 -3.98 -8.96
N VAL A 142 -3.69 -3.79 -9.40
CA VAL A 142 -4.75 -4.78 -9.21
C VAL A 142 -4.43 -6.07 -9.94
N ALA A 143 -4.02 -5.98 -11.21
CA ALA A 143 -3.67 -7.15 -12.00
C ALA A 143 -2.46 -7.91 -11.42
N ILE A 144 -1.48 -7.17 -10.88
CA ILE A 144 -0.31 -7.76 -10.22
C ILE A 144 -0.72 -8.47 -8.93
N ASP A 145 -1.52 -7.81 -8.08
CA ASP A 145 -1.96 -8.39 -6.80
C ASP A 145 -2.85 -9.63 -7.01
N GLU A 146 -3.78 -9.58 -7.97
CA GLU A 146 -4.61 -10.72 -8.34
C GLU A 146 -3.77 -11.86 -8.91
N GLY A 147 -2.80 -11.57 -9.78
CA GLY A 147 -1.85 -12.55 -10.31
C GLY A 147 -1.03 -13.24 -9.22
N LEU A 148 -0.57 -12.50 -8.21
CA LEU A 148 0.13 -13.05 -7.05
C LEU A 148 -0.76 -13.97 -6.20
N ILE A 149 -2.02 -13.59 -6.00
CA ILE A 149 -3.00 -14.38 -5.25
C ILE A 149 -3.35 -15.66 -6.02
N GLU A 150 -3.55 -15.59 -7.33
CA GLU A 150 -3.82 -16.72 -8.19
C GLU A 150 -2.61 -17.66 -8.26
N LEU A 151 -1.40 -17.11 -8.38
CA LEU A 151 -0.16 -17.87 -8.36
C LEU A 151 0.02 -18.65 -7.05
N ASP A 152 -0.29 -18.05 -5.90
CA ASP A 152 -0.27 -18.76 -4.61
C ASP A 152 -1.32 -19.88 -4.56
N GLY A 153 -2.54 -19.60 -4.97
CA GLY A 153 -3.64 -20.56 -5.08
C GLY A 153 -4.18 -21.07 -3.74
N THR A 154 -3.73 -20.53 -2.59
CA THR A 154 -4.21 -20.93 -1.27
C THR A 154 -5.02 -19.81 -0.59
N PRO A 155 -6.03 -20.14 0.23
CA PRO A 155 -6.87 -19.11 0.87
C PRO A 155 -6.11 -18.16 1.78
N ASN A 156 -5.01 -18.64 2.39
CA ASN A 156 -4.24 -17.93 3.39
C ASN A 156 -2.80 -17.56 2.94
N LYS A 157 -2.52 -17.64 1.64
CA LYS A 157 -1.21 -17.35 1.03
C LYS A 157 -0.07 -18.22 1.60
N GLY A 158 -0.41 -19.47 1.94
CA GLY A 158 0.53 -20.37 2.62
C GLY A 158 1.59 -20.99 1.70
N ARG A 159 1.40 -20.99 0.37
CA ARG A 159 2.35 -21.62 -0.56
C ARG A 159 3.56 -20.72 -0.84
N LEU A 160 3.33 -19.49 -1.27
CA LEU A 160 4.41 -18.52 -1.52
C LEU A 160 4.83 -17.79 -0.25
N GLY A 161 3.87 -17.55 0.61
CA GLY A 161 4.00 -16.75 1.82
C GLY A 161 3.46 -15.34 1.66
N ALA A 162 2.69 -14.88 2.64
CA ALA A 162 2.17 -13.52 2.67
C ALA A 162 3.30 -12.48 2.64
N ASN A 163 4.43 -12.77 3.26
CA ASN A 163 5.62 -11.92 3.25
C ASN A 163 6.23 -11.77 1.85
N ALA A 164 6.31 -12.84 1.05
CA ALA A 164 6.76 -12.77 -0.33
C ALA A 164 5.80 -11.91 -1.18
N ILE A 165 4.51 -12.19 -1.11
CA ILE A 165 3.45 -11.48 -1.88
C ILE A 165 3.41 -10.00 -1.50
N LEU A 166 3.38 -9.69 -0.20
CA LEU A 166 3.30 -8.31 0.28
C LEU A 166 4.54 -7.49 -0.08
N GLY A 167 5.74 -8.11 -0.01
CA GLY A 167 6.99 -7.43 -0.38
C GLY A 167 6.96 -6.95 -1.83
N VAL A 168 6.50 -7.80 -2.74
CA VAL A 168 6.36 -7.45 -4.17
C VAL A 168 5.30 -6.39 -4.37
N SER A 169 4.09 -6.57 -3.82
CA SER A 169 2.98 -5.61 -3.93
C SER A 169 3.38 -4.20 -3.45
N LEU A 170 4.07 -4.12 -2.30
CA LEU A 170 4.55 -2.83 -1.76
C LEU A 170 5.63 -2.18 -2.64
N ALA A 171 6.55 -2.96 -3.19
CA ALA A 171 7.60 -2.43 -4.06
C ALA A 171 7.02 -1.94 -5.40
N VAL A 172 6.04 -2.66 -5.96
CA VAL A 172 5.27 -2.24 -7.15
C VAL A 172 4.54 -0.93 -6.89
N ALA A 173 3.83 -0.80 -5.76
CA ALA A 173 3.13 0.44 -5.42
C ALA A 173 4.06 1.65 -5.33
N LYS A 174 5.29 1.46 -4.81
CA LYS A 174 6.32 2.51 -4.78
C LYS A 174 6.81 2.88 -6.17
N ALA A 175 7.04 1.89 -7.04
CA ALA A 175 7.44 2.13 -8.43
C ALA A 175 6.36 2.90 -9.19
N ALA A 176 5.10 2.50 -9.06
CA ALA A 176 3.97 3.14 -9.70
C ALA A 176 3.73 4.58 -9.19
N ALA A 177 3.87 4.81 -7.88
CA ALA A 177 3.78 6.15 -7.29
C ALA A 177 4.83 7.09 -7.87
N ASP A 178 6.07 6.63 -8.01
CA ASP A 178 7.15 7.39 -8.61
C ASP A 178 6.90 7.67 -10.10
N PHE A 179 6.50 6.65 -10.85
CA PHE A 179 6.17 6.79 -12.27
C PHE A 179 5.07 7.82 -12.51
N THR A 180 4.05 7.84 -11.63
CA THR A 180 2.96 8.83 -11.70
C THR A 180 3.31 10.17 -11.06
N ALA A 181 4.57 10.35 -10.61
CA ALA A 181 5.06 11.56 -9.93
C ALA A 181 4.23 11.96 -8.70
N GLN A 182 3.75 10.96 -7.95
CA GLN A 182 2.96 11.15 -6.74
C GLN A 182 3.68 10.58 -5.51
N PRO A 183 3.55 11.20 -4.34
CA PRO A 183 3.96 10.53 -3.11
C PRO A 183 3.06 9.31 -2.86
N LEU A 184 3.64 8.23 -2.29
CA LEU A 184 2.95 6.96 -2.10
C LEU A 184 1.59 7.09 -1.39
N TYR A 185 1.49 7.94 -0.36
CA TYR A 185 0.22 8.14 0.35
C TYR A 185 -0.90 8.67 -0.56
N ARG A 186 -0.55 9.48 -1.58
CA ARG A 186 -1.52 10.01 -2.54
C ARG A 186 -1.85 8.98 -3.62
N TYR A 187 -0.85 8.24 -4.07
CA TYR A 187 -1.06 7.16 -5.03
C TYR A 187 -2.04 6.12 -4.49
N VAL A 188 -1.84 5.66 -3.26
CA VAL A 188 -2.71 4.67 -2.61
C VAL A 188 -4.04 5.28 -2.15
N GLY A 189 -4.01 6.49 -1.58
CA GLY A 189 -5.18 7.10 -0.95
C GLY A 189 -6.05 7.98 -1.89
N GLY A 190 -5.59 8.21 -3.12
CA GLY A 190 -6.28 9.05 -4.10
C GLY A 190 -6.22 10.54 -3.81
N THR A 191 -7.00 11.33 -4.56
CA THR A 191 -6.96 12.80 -4.54
C THR A 191 -7.37 13.41 -3.19
N SER A 192 -8.13 12.68 -2.38
CA SER A 192 -8.61 13.12 -1.06
C SER A 192 -7.67 12.79 0.09
N ALA A 193 -6.57 12.08 -0.15
CA ALA A 193 -5.58 11.69 0.86
C ALA A 193 -4.78 12.91 1.34
N ARG A 194 -5.29 13.63 2.33
CA ARG A 194 -4.68 14.84 2.89
C ARG A 194 -4.84 14.98 4.40
N VAL A 195 -5.48 14.02 5.05
CA VAL A 195 -5.71 14.04 6.49
C VAL A 195 -4.81 13.01 7.15
N LEU A 196 -3.95 13.44 8.06
CA LEU A 196 -3.18 12.54 8.90
C LEU A 196 -4.09 11.92 9.97
N PRO A 197 -3.99 10.60 10.23
CA PRO A 197 -4.71 9.98 11.32
C PRO A 197 -4.18 10.48 12.67
N VAL A 198 -5.05 10.46 13.69
CA VAL A 198 -4.58 10.61 15.08
C VAL A 198 -3.70 9.39 15.40
N PRO A 199 -2.44 9.58 15.84
CA PRO A 199 -1.57 8.45 16.12
C PRO A 199 -2.07 7.64 17.32
N MET A 200 -2.08 6.32 17.17
CA MET A 200 -2.27 5.36 18.25
C MET A 200 -0.88 4.96 18.76
N MET A 201 -0.63 5.20 20.03
CA MET A 201 0.68 4.96 20.64
C MET A 201 0.56 3.90 21.73
N ASN A 202 1.22 2.77 21.53
CA ASN A 202 1.29 1.71 22.54
C ASN A 202 2.29 2.11 23.63
N ILE A 203 1.84 2.16 24.88
CA ILE A 203 2.64 2.58 26.03
C ILE A 203 2.87 1.50 27.09
N ILE A 204 2.03 0.45 27.11
CA ILE A 204 2.21 -0.72 27.98
C ILE A 204 1.96 -1.97 27.12
N ASN A 205 2.88 -2.93 27.22
CA ASN A 205 2.78 -4.22 26.59
C ASN A 205 2.68 -5.33 27.62
N GLY A 206 1.90 -6.36 27.33
CA GLY A 206 1.79 -7.61 28.09
C GLY A 206 1.40 -8.78 27.16
N GLY A 207 0.93 -9.87 27.70
CA GLY A 207 0.55 -11.06 26.93
C GLY A 207 1.67 -11.52 26.01
N GLU A 208 1.36 -11.77 24.75
CA GLU A 208 2.34 -12.20 23.72
C GLU A 208 3.35 -11.10 23.34
N HIS A 209 3.10 -9.83 23.68
CA HIS A 209 3.95 -8.72 23.28
C HIS A 209 5.07 -8.41 24.26
N ALA A 210 5.03 -8.94 25.48
CA ALA A 210 6.09 -8.72 26.48
C ALA A 210 6.14 -9.86 27.51
N ASP A 211 7.35 -10.25 27.89
CA ASP A 211 7.59 -11.26 28.94
C ASP A 211 7.42 -10.62 30.32
N ASN A 212 6.17 -10.53 30.76
CA ASN A 212 5.77 -10.03 32.07
C ASN A 212 4.41 -10.60 32.48
N PRO A 213 3.96 -10.42 33.74
CA PRO A 213 2.72 -11.02 34.23
C PRO A 213 1.43 -10.29 33.83
N ILE A 214 1.48 -9.35 32.90
CA ILE A 214 0.30 -8.59 32.45
C ILE A 214 -0.40 -9.39 31.36
N ASP A 215 -1.66 -9.77 31.57
CA ASP A 215 -2.46 -10.53 30.60
C ASP A 215 -2.92 -9.66 29.41
N ILE A 216 -3.08 -8.35 29.62
CA ILE A 216 -3.55 -7.43 28.57
C ILE A 216 -2.38 -7.13 27.63
N GLN A 217 -2.58 -7.41 26.34
CA GLN A 217 -1.55 -7.37 25.35
C GLN A 217 -1.01 -5.98 25.07
N GLU A 218 -1.90 -4.97 25.02
CA GLU A 218 -1.55 -3.59 24.70
C GLU A 218 -2.44 -2.57 25.42
N PHE A 219 -1.84 -1.47 25.88
CA PHE A 219 -2.55 -0.24 26.24
C PHE A 219 -2.06 0.90 25.35
N MET A 220 -3.00 1.45 24.59
CA MET A 220 -2.72 2.54 23.66
C MET A 220 -3.30 3.85 24.14
N ILE A 221 -2.62 4.95 23.79
CA ILE A 221 -3.13 6.32 23.95
C ILE A 221 -3.36 6.95 22.58
N MET A 222 -4.33 7.85 22.50
CA MET A 222 -4.65 8.62 21.31
C MET A 222 -4.78 10.11 21.69
N PRO A 223 -3.85 10.97 21.27
CA PRO A 223 -3.86 12.41 21.61
C PRO A 223 -4.85 13.16 20.70
N VAL A 224 -6.14 12.90 20.85
CA VAL A 224 -7.23 13.42 19.99
C VAL A 224 -7.40 14.93 20.01
N ALA A 225 -6.90 15.60 21.07
CA ALA A 225 -6.97 17.05 21.22
C ALA A 225 -5.73 17.79 20.68
N ALA A 226 -4.75 17.07 20.13
CA ALA A 226 -3.55 17.69 19.58
C ALA A 226 -3.87 18.50 18.33
N SER A 227 -3.32 19.72 18.24
CA SER A 227 -3.57 20.62 17.12
C SER A 227 -2.85 20.23 15.81
N ASN A 228 -1.82 19.40 15.93
CA ASN A 228 -1.01 18.89 14.80
C ASN A 228 -0.23 17.65 15.23
N ILE A 229 0.41 16.97 14.27
CA ILE A 229 1.13 15.71 14.51
C ILE A 229 2.34 15.88 15.45
N ALA A 230 3.06 16.99 15.39
CA ALA A 230 4.20 17.24 16.27
C ALA A 230 3.76 17.35 17.73
N GLU A 231 2.64 18.03 17.97
CA GLU A 231 2.01 18.14 19.29
C GLU A 231 1.50 16.78 19.79
N ALA A 232 0.90 15.98 18.90
CA ALA A 232 0.47 14.64 19.24
C ALA A 232 1.63 13.74 19.69
N VAL A 233 2.74 13.79 18.98
CA VAL A 233 3.95 13.03 19.34
C VAL A 233 4.56 13.52 20.65
N ARG A 234 4.61 14.84 20.87
CA ARG A 234 5.07 15.41 22.14
C ARG A 234 4.23 14.91 23.31
N MET A 235 2.90 14.99 23.20
CA MET A 235 1.97 14.51 24.24
C MET A 235 2.20 13.02 24.54
N GLY A 236 2.33 12.19 23.51
CA GLY A 236 2.60 10.77 23.70
C GLY A 236 3.93 10.49 24.40
N SER A 237 4.98 11.22 24.05
CA SER A 237 6.30 11.11 24.71
C SER A 237 6.21 11.51 26.20
N GLU A 238 5.53 12.59 26.52
CA GLU A 238 5.37 13.06 27.90
C GLU A 238 4.57 12.05 28.76
N VAL A 239 3.49 11.51 28.21
CA VAL A 239 2.71 10.45 28.89
C VAL A 239 3.58 9.23 29.13
N PHE A 240 4.33 8.75 28.12
CA PHE A 240 5.22 7.60 28.25
C PHE A 240 6.26 7.79 29.37
N HIS A 241 6.96 8.93 29.39
CA HIS A 241 8.00 9.18 30.38
C HIS A 241 7.42 9.41 31.79
N THR A 242 6.26 10.04 31.90
CA THR A 242 5.58 10.23 33.20
C THR A 242 5.14 8.87 33.74
N LEU A 243 4.48 8.05 32.93
CA LEU A 243 4.06 6.71 33.33
C LEU A 243 5.24 5.83 33.76
N LYS A 244 6.34 5.86 33.00
CA LYS A 244 7.57 5.14 33.36
C LYS A 244 8.10 5.55 34.75
N LYS A 245 8.08 6.86 35.05
CA LYS A 245 8.51 7.38 36.35
C LYS A 245 7.58 6.93 37.50
N GLU A 246 6.27 7.02 37.28
CA GLU A 246 5.27 6.58 38.27
C GLU A 246 5.39 5.06 38.55
N LEU A 247 5.49 4.23 37.55
CA LEU A 247 5.68 2.79 37.69
C LEU A 247 6.99 2.47 38.45
N SER A 248 8.09 3.16 38.15
CA SER A 248 9.37 2.95 38.82
C SER A 248 9.34 3.40 40.28
N SER A 249 8.47 4.34 40.67
CA SER A 249 8.33 4.79 42.04
C SER A 249 7.37 3.93 42.88
N ALA A 250 6.49 3.20 42.21
CA ALA A 250 5.54 2.32 42.85
C ALA A 250 6.09 0.88 43.12
N GLY A 251 7.28 0.56 42.63
CA GLY A 251 7.95 -0.76 42.74
C GLY A 251 7.82 -1.52 41.49
#